data_cd0b1b0b087bde135fb582d928afdb0f
#
_entry.id   cd0b1b0b087bde135fb582d928afdb0f
#
_cell.length_a   1.000
_cell.length_b   1.000
_cell.length_c   1.000
_cell.angle_alpha   90.00
_cell.angle_beta   90.00
_cell.angle_gamma   90.00
#
_symmetry.space_group_name_H-M   'P 1'
#
loop_
_entity.id
_entity.type
_entity.pdbx_description
1 polymer ?
#
loop_
_entity_poly.entity_id
_entity_poly.type
_entity_poly.pdbx_seq_one_letter_code
_entity_poly.pdbx_strand_id
1 'polypeptide(L)'
;MERRFSGDKTKVTLFYKTLYNIISHEGSNVFSKDTIKQADLNLKANTGSTVNVIVALNTLNTTSATGSTVNLSGNAEYHDCSTSTGAEIDAEKLATTETYATSTTGGLIEVSAKKELEVNSKLGGIINVHYKTDKIVESISLGGVVNYIYNE
;
A
#
# COMPACT_ATOMS: atom_id res chain seq x y z
N MET A 1 -5.68 -24.16 26.81
CA MET A 1 -4.67 -23.45 27.60
C MET A 1 -4.24 -22.24 26.76
N GLU A 2 -4.89 -21.08 26.98
CA GLU A 2 -4.52 -19.84 26.27
C GLU A 2 -3.23 -19.30 26.90
N ARG A 3 -2.17 -19.20 26.12
CA ARG A 3 -0.97 -18.46 26.51
C ARG A 3 -1.19 -16.99 26.18
N ARG A 4 -1.56 -16.18 27.15
CA ARG A 4 -1.48 -14.72 27.07
C ARG A 4 -0.01 -14.32 27.15
N PHE A 5 0.55 -13.86 26.05
CA PHE A 5 1.82 -13.15 26.09
C PHE A 5 1.54 -11.71 26.50
N SER A 6 1.71 -11.36 27.75
CA SER A 6 1.67 -10.00 28.23
C SER A 6 3.08 -9.44 28.24
N GLY A 7 3.33 -8.42 27.47
CA GLY A 7 4.53 -7.60 27.55
C GLY A 7 5.62 -7.92 26.52
N ASP A 8 6.10 -6.85 25.94
CA ASP A 8 7.37 -6.62 25.25
C ASP A 8 7.73 -7.49 24.04
N LYS A 9 7.42 -6.92 22.87
CA LYS A 9 8.17 -7.02 21.61
C LYS A 9 8.67 -8.42 21.24
N THR A 10 7.72 -9.32 20.99
CA THR A 10 8.07 -10.57 20.30
C THR A 10 8.58 -10.24 18.90
N LYS A 11 9.85 -10.54 18.63
CA LYS A 11 10.45 -10.39 17.31
C LYS A 11 10.53 -11.75 16.63
N VAL A 12 9.96 -11.85 15.43
CA VAL A 12 10.02 -13.03 14.59
C VAL A 12 10.81 -12.69 13.33
N THR A 13 11.76 -13.53 12.95
CA THR A 13 12.49 -13.42 11.69
C THR A 13 12.09 -14.59 10.81
N LEU A 14 11.55 -14.29 9.62
CA LEU A 14 11.14 -15.28 8.65
C LEU A 14 12.17 -15.37 7.52
N PHE A 15 12.65 -16.59 7.23
CA PHE A 15 13.43 -16.91 6.05
C PHE A 15 12.55 -17.68 5.07
N TYR A 16 12.47 -17.24 3.83
CA TYR A 16 11.56 -17.81 2.83
C TYR A 16 12.25 -17.89 1.44
N LYS A 17 11.72 -18.76 0.58
CA LYS A 17 12.09 -18.79 -0.85
C LYS A 17 11.09 -17.98 -1.68
N THR A 18 9.79 -18.10 -1.37
CA THR A 18 8.70 -17.38 -2.02
C THR A 18 7.67 -17.01 -0.96
N LEU A 19 7.15 -15.80 -1.01
CA LEU A 19 6.20 -15.25 -0.04
C LEU A 19 5.00 -14.66 -0.78
N TYR A 20 3.90 -15.40 -0.85
CA TYR A 20 2.72 -14.97 -1.62
C TYR A 20 1.86 -13.95 -0.90
N ASN A 21 1.79 -14.05 0.43
CA ASN A 21 0.92 -13.19 1.23
C ASN A 21 1.65 -12.67 2.47
N ILE A 22 1.51 -11.37 2.73
CA ILE A 22 1.84 -10.73 4.01
C ILE A 22 0.54 -10.20 4.58
N ILE A 23 0.15 -10.69 5.76
CA ILE A 23 -1.07 -10.24 6.45
C ILE A 23 -0.67 -9.74 7.84
N SER A 24 -0.96 -8.48 8.11
CA SER A 24 -0.61 -7.79 9.36
C SER A 24 -1.86 -7.26 10.05
N HIS A 25 -2.02 -7.52 11.34
CA HIS A 25 -3.17 -7.14 12.14
C HIS A 25 -2.78 -6.63 13.54
N GLU A 26 -3.68 -5.91 14.19
CA GLU A 26 -3.66 -5.60 15.63
C GLU A 26 -2.35 -4.98 16.14
N GLY A 27 -1.94 -3.87 15.52
CA GLY A 27 -0.75 -3.12 15.92
C GLY A 27 0.57 -3.83 15.64
N SER A 28 0.58 -4.91 14.87
CA SER A 28 1.80 -5.60 14.48
C SER A 28 2.64 -4.75 13.51
N ASN A 29 3.94 -4.94 13.55
CA ASN A 29 4.88 -4.24 12.68
C ASN A 29 5.66 -5.25 11.84
N VAL A 30 5.55 -5.13 10.51
CA VAL A 30 6.24 -5.98 9.54
C VAL A 30 7.20 -5.14 8.73
N PHE A 31 8.43 -5.59 8.56
CA PHE A 31 9.40 -4.92 7.70
C PHE A 31 10.27 -5.92 6.96
N SER A 32 10.62 -5.62 5.73
CA SER A 32 11.65 -6.35 4.99
C SER A 32 13.02 -5.70 5.19
N LYS A 33 14.06 -6.50 5.42
CA LYS A 33 15.44 -6.01 5.42
C LYS A 33 15.97 -5.84 4.00
N ASP A 34 15.62 -6.79 3.15
CA ASP A 34 16.05 -6.87 1.77
C ASP A 34 14.88 -6.70 0.83
N THR A 35 15.17 -6.46 -0.44
CA THR A 35 14.15 -6.37 -1.49
C THR A 35 13.50 -7.73 -1.72
N ILE A 36 12.18 -7.79 -1.62
CA ILE A 36 11.37 -8.96 -1.98
C ILE A 36 11.31 -9.04 -3.51
N LYS A 37 11.98 -10.04 -4.08
CA LYS A 37 12.09 -10.25 -5.54
C LYS A 37 11.33 -11.49 -5.95
N GLN A 38 10.22 -11.33 -6.63
CA GLN A 38 9.39 -12.42 -7.14
C GLN A 38 8.36 -11.90 -8.16
N ALA A 39 7.48 -12.76 -8.68
CA ALA A 39 6.46 -12.32 -9.64
C ALA A 39 5.35 -11.54 -8.93
N ASP A 40 4.72 -12.12 -7.90
CA ASP A 40 3.49 -11.59 -7.32
C ASP A 40 3.56 -11.54 -5.79
N LEU A 41 2.94 -10.50 -5.19
CA LEU A 41 2.79 -10.37 -3.75
C LEU A 41 1.43 -9.77 -3.41
N ASN A 42 0.73 -10.37 -2.44
CA ASN A 42 -0.45 -9.79 -1.81
C ASN A 42 -0.11 -9.30 -0.40
N LEU A 43 -0.43 -8.06 -0.10
CA LEU A 43 -0.18 -7.43 1.17
C LEU A 43 -1.49 -6.90 1.78
N LYS A 44 -1.78 -7.28 3.02
CA LYS A 44 -2.95 -6.79 3.77
C LYS A 44 -2.52 -6.29 5.14
N ALA A 45 -2.85 -5.03 5.43
CA ALA A 45 -2.63 -4.41 6.72
C ALA A 45 -3.97 -3.95 7.32
N ASN A 46 -4.22 -4.30 8.56
CA ASN A 46 -5.47 -3.94 9.25
C ASN A 46 -5.22 -3.55 10.70
N THR A 47 -6.18 -2.82 11.29
CA THR A 47 -6.28 -2.56 12.74
C THR A 47 -4.99 -2.01 13.34
N GLY A 48 -4.57 -0.83 12.85
CA GLY A 48 -3.40 -0.11 13.38
C GLY A 48 -2.05 -0.79 13.15
N SER A 49 -1.98 -1.76 12.25
CA SER A 49 -0.70 -2.40 11.90
C SER A 49 0.13 -1.53 10.95
N THR A 50 1.45 -1.74 10.95
CA THR A 50 2.38 -1.04 10.08
C THR A 50 3.19 -2.04 9.25
N VAL A 51 3.28 -1.80 7.94
CA VAL A 51 4.08 -2.63 7.03
C VAL A 51 5.04 -1.75 6.24
N ASN A 52 6.33 -2.08 6.27
CA ASN A 52 7.39 -1.38 5.53
C ASN A 52 8.17 -2.39 4.70
N VAL A 53 8.02 -2.36 3.38
CA VAL A 53 8.65 -3.35 2.49
C VAL A 53 9.28 -2.70 1.26
N ILE A 54 10.39 -3.30 0.83
CA ILE A 54 11.07 -2.96 -0.42
C ILE A 54 10.79 -4.09 -1.41
N VAL A 55 10.30 -3.78 -2.60
CA VAL A 55 9.82 -4.79 -3.54
C VAL A 55 10.43 -4.62 -4.94
N ALA A 56 10.54 -5.74 -5.66
CA ALA A 56 10.81 -5.80 -7.09
C ALA A 56 9.93 -6.92 -7.67
N LEU A 57 8.77 -6.54 -8.22
CA LEU A 57 7.67 -7.44 -8.55
C LEU A 57 7.15 -7.18 -9.97
N ASN A 58 6.41 -8.15 -10.52
CA ASN A 58 5.53 -7.91 -11.64
C ASN A 58 4.18 -7.37 -11.13
N THR A 59 3.56 -8.06 -10.17
CA THR A 59 2.24 -7.67 -9.63
C THR A 59 2.29 -7.49 -8.10
N LEU A 60 1.81 -6.36 -7.63
CA LEU A 60 1.62 -6.08 -6.21
C LEU A 60 0.15 -5.73 -5.95
N ASN A 61 -0.49 -6.47 -5.04
CA ASN A 61 -1.81 -6.13 -4.53
C ASN A 61 -1.69 -5.69 -3.07
N THR A 62 -2.17 -4.49 -2.75
CA THR A 62 -2.05 -3.91 -1.41
C THR A 62 -3.42 -3.47 -0.88
N THR A 63 -3.77 -3.91 0.31
CA THR A 63 -4.96 -3.43 1.02
C THR A 63 -4.59 -2.93 2.40
N SER A 64 -4.99 -1.71 2.74
CA SER A 64 -4.79 -1.11 4.06
C SER A 64 -6.13 -0.63 4.62
N ALA A 65 -6.49 -1.05 5.84
CA ALA A 65 -7.77 -0.70 6.45
C ALA A 65 -7.65 -0.43 7.95
N THR A 66 -8.64 0.29 8.50
CA THR A 66 -8.79 0.51 9.95
C THR A 66 -7.53 1.09 10.60
N GLY A 67 -7.10 2.26 10.10
CA GLY A 67 -5.97 3.02 10.66
C GLY A 67 -4.61 2.34 10.52
N SER A 68 -4.45 1.40 9.59
CA SER A 68 -3.15 0.79 9.30
C SER A 68 -2.34 1.63 8.30
N THR A 69 -1.03 1.44 8.30
CA THR A 69 -0.09 2.14 7.41
C THR A 69 0.76 1.14 6.63
N VAL A 70 0.87 1.34 5.33
CA VAL A 70 1.74 0.54 4.46
C VAL A 70 2.68 1.47 3.71
N ASN A 71 3.99 1.27 3.88
CA ASN A 71 5.04 2.02 3.17
C ASN A 71 5.72 1.09 2.18
N LEU A 72 5.69 1.47 0.91
CA LEU A 72 6.20 0.70 -0.22
C LEU A 72 7.33 1.44 -0.92
N SER A 73 8.37 0.72 -1.27
CA SER A 73 9.45 1.27 -2.10
C SER A 73 10.00 0.22 -3.06
N GLY A 74 10.72 0.66 -4.08
CA GLY A 74 11.28 -0.21 -5.11
C GLY A 74 10.50 -0.12 -6.43
N ASN A 75 10.15 -1.25 -7.03
CA ASN A 75 9.43 -1.25 -8.30
C ASN A 75 8.42 -2.39 -8.43
N ALA A 76 7.34 -2.13 -9.14
CA ALA A 76 6.40 -3.14 -9.63
C ALA A 76 5.94 -2.77 -11.04
N GLU A 77 5.63 -3.74 -11.87
CA GLU A 77 5.03 -3.45 -13.18
C GLU A 77 3.58 -2.99 -13.01
N TYR A 78 2.81 -3.75 -12.24
CA TYR A 78 1.42 -3.48 -11.93
C TYR A 78 1.19 -3.38 -10.41
N HIS A 79 0.46 -2.34 -9.97
CA HIS A 79 0.08 -2.16 -8.56
C HIS A 79 -1.42 -1.89 -8.43
N ASP A 80 -2.15 -2.80 -7.77
CA ASP A 80 -3.53 -2.57 -7.31
C ASP A 80 -3.50 -2.25 -5.82
N CYS A 81 -3.99 -1.06 -5.44
CA CYS A 81 -3.98 -0.63 -4.05
C CYS A 81 -5.32 -0.05 -3.59
N SER A 82 -5.70 -0.41 -2.39
CA SER A 82 -6.94 0.07 -1.79
C SER A 82 -6.79 0.45 -0.33
N THR A 83 -7.38 1.59 0.05
CA THR A 83 -7.47 2.04 1.44
C THR A 83 -8.89 2.28 1.88
N SER A 84 -9.15 2.06 3.16
CA SER A 84 -10.42 2.40 3.80
C SER A 84 -10.27 2.72 5.28
N THR A 85 -11.26 3.42 5.84
CA THR A 85 -11.40 3.64 7.30
C THR A 85 -10.13 4.25 7.92
N GLY A 86 -9.68 5.38 7.34
CA GLY A 86 -8.53 6.15 7.85
C GLY A 86 -7.18 5.46 7.72
N ALA A 87 -7.07 4.46 6.84
CA ALA A 87 -5.80 3.80 6.58
C ALA A 87 -4.97 4.53 5.52
N GLU A 88 -3.68 4.21 5.45
CA GLU A 88 -2.72 4.86 4.58
C GLU A 88 -1.91 3.84 3.77
N ILE A 89 -1.66 4.16 2.50
CA ILE A 89 -0.65 3.51 1.65
C ILE A 89 0.26 4.59 1.09
N ASP A 90 1.52 4.60 1.53
CA ASP A 90 2.57 5.42 0.94
C ASP A 90 3.34 4.57 -0.08
N ALA A 91 3.07 4.81 -1.35
CA ALA A 91 3.74 4.24 -2.50
C ALA A 91 4.42 5.32 -3.37
N GLU A 92 4.71 6.51 -2.81
CA GLU A 92 5.45 7.56 -3.51
C GLU A 92 6.76 7.05 -4.08
N LYS A 93 7.48 6.22 -3.30
CA LYS A 93 8.80 5.64 -3.66
C LYS A 93 8.72 4.29 -4.38
N LEU A 94 7.52 3.86 -4.74
CA LEU A 94 7.29 2.67 -5.55
C LEU A 94 7.12 3.08 -7.02
N ALA A 95 8.13 2.85 -7.84
CA ALA A 95 8.03 3.09 -9.28
C ALA A 95 7.18 2.01 -9.92
N THR A 96 6.04 2.39 -10.51
CA THR A 96 5.15 1.47 -11.23
C THR A 96 5.00 1.85 -12.70
N THR A 97 4.63 0.88 -13.53
CA THR A 97 4.21 1.12 -14.91
C THR A 97 2.74 1.47 -14.95
N GLU A 98 1.92 0.69 -14.28
CA GLU A 98 0.47 0.84 -14.19
C GLU A 98 0.02 0.74 -12.73
N THR A 99 -0.90 1.61 -12.32
CA THR A 99 -1.46 1.58 -10.97
C THR A 99 -2.97 1.78 -11.01
N TYR A 100 -3.68 0.95 -10.24
CA TYR A 100 -5.08 1.11 -9.90
C TYR A 100 -5.19 1.44 -8.41
N ALA A 101 -5.70 2.62 -8.07
CA ALA A 101 -5.74 3.12 -6.70
C ALA A 101 -7.18 3.45 -6.26
N THR A 102 -7.67 2.83 -5.21
CA THR A 102 -8.99 3.12 -4.63
C THR A 102 -8.87 3.58 -3.18
N SER A 103 -9.29 4.82 -2.90
CA SER A 103 -9.35 5.35 -1.53
C SER A 103 -10.78 5.63 -1.11
N THR A 104 -11.18 5.10 0.05
CA THR A 104 -12.54 5.28 0.59
C THR A 104 -12.51 5.61 2.08
N THR A 105 -13.59 6.23 2.58
CA THR A 105 -13.84 6.43 4.03
C THR A 105 -12.63 7.05 4.77
N GLY A 106 -12.14 8.18 4.23
CA GLY A 106 -11.01 8.91 4.82
C GLY A 106 -9.64 8.23 4.69
N GLY A 107 -9.51 7.26 3.80
CA GLY A 107 -8.21 6.65 3.49
C GLY A 107 -7.30 7.60 2.70
N LEU A 108 -5.99 7.40 2.78
CA LEU A 108 -4.98 8.15 2.04
C LEU A 108 -4.11 7.20 1.20
N ILE A 109 -3.88 7.56 -0.06
CA ILE A 109 -2.96 6.85 -0.94
C ILE A 109 -2.00 7.86 -1.58
N GLU A 110 -0.70 7.60 -1.49
CA GLU A 110 0.36 8.27 -2.23
C GLU A 110 0.83 7.34 -3.35
N VAL A 111 0.81 7.77 -4.62
CA VAL A 111 1.17 6.92 -5.77
C VAL A 111 2.05 7.60 -6.80
N SER A 112 2.84 6.77 -7.50
CA SER A 112 3.65 7.17 -8.64
C SER A 112 3.56 6.10 -9.73
N ALA A 113 2.90 6.42 -10.87
CA ALA A 113 2.78 5.53 -12.02
C ALA A 113 3.28 6.23 -13.30
N LYS A 114 3.95 5.50 -14.19
CA LYS A 114 4.55 6.08 -15.40
C LYS A 114 3.59 6.13 -16.59
N LYS A 115 2.94 5.01 -16.94
CA LYS A 115 2.14 4.91 -18.15
C LYS A 115 0.65 5.09 -17.91
N GLU A 116 0.08 4.36 -16.97
CA GLU A 116 -1.36 4.38 -16.72
C GLU A 116 -1.66 4.44 -15.22
N LEU A 117 -2.56 5.34 -14.84
CA LEU A 117 -3.05 5.49 -13.48
C LEU A 117 -4.57 5.59 -13.49
N GLU A 118 -5.25 4.65 -12.86
CA GLU A 118 -6.66 4.75 -12.57
C GLU A 118 -6.86 5.05 -11.09
N VAL A 119 -7.53 6.17 -10.77
CA VAL A 119 -7.79 6.60 -9.39
C VAL A 119 -9.28 6.68 -9.12
N ASN A 120 -9.68 6.10 -8.00
CA ASN A 120 -11.05 6.08 -7.54
C ASN A 120 -11.12 6.55 -6.09
N SER A 121 -11.56 7.80 -5.88
CA SER A 121 -11.65 8.41 -4.54
C SER A 121 -13.09 8.66 -4.14
N LYS A 122 -13.52 8.09 -3.00
CA LYS A 122 -14.89 8.13 -2.51
C LYS A 122 -14.96 8.37 -1.00
N LEU A 123 -16.10 8.89 -0.52
CA LEU A 123 -16.40 9.01 0.92
C LEU A 123 -15.28 9.68 1.72
N GLY A 124 -14.75 10.81 1.21
CA GLY A 124 -13.66 11.54 1.85
C GLY A 124 -12.28 10.87 1.72
N GLY A 125 -12.11 9.88 0.86
CA GLY A 125 -10.80 9.34 0.53
C GLY A 125 -9.93 10.37 -0.19
N ILE A 126 -8.61 10.24 -0.06
CA ILE A 126 -7.63 11.14 -0.67
C ILE A 126 -6.61 10.29 -1.45
N ILE A 127 -6.30 10.71 -2.67
CA ILE A 127 -5.24 10.13 -3.48
C ILE A 127 -4.32 11.25 -3.95
N ASN A 128 -3.04 11.16 -3.62
CA ASN A 128 -2.00 12.08 -4.04
C ASN A 128 -1.14 11.40 -5.12
N VAL A 129 -0.97 12.07 -6.25
CA VAL A 129 -0.24 11.57 -7.41
C VAL A 129 1.07 12.33 -7.55
N HIS A 130 2.20 11.62 -7.44
CA HIS A 130 3.55 12.22 -7.40
C HIS A 130 4.32 12.14 -8.72
N TYR A 131 3.78 11.50 -9.75
CA TYR A 131 4.42 11.40 -11.04
C TYR A 131 3.48 11.85 -12.16
N LYS A 132 4.02 12.55 -13.16
CA LYS A 132 3.26 12.95 -14.35
C LYS A 132 3.05 11.73 -15.26
N THR A 133 1.93 11.06 -15.05
CA THR A 133 1.55 9.84 -15.76
C THR A 133 1.07 10.15 -17.19
N ASP A 134 1.38 9.28 -18.14
CA ASP A 134 0.99 9.46 -19.55
C ASP A 134 -0.54 9.44 -19.75
N LYS A 135 -1.23 8.54 -19.03
CA LYS A 135 -2.69 8.40 -19.07
C LYS A 135 -3.26 8.29 -17.66
N ILE A 136 -4.21 9.17 -17.33
CA ILE A 136 -4.91 9.15 -16.04
C ILE A 136 -6.40 9.01 -16.28
N VAL A 137 -7.04 8.11 -15.53
CA VAL A 137 -8.49 7.94 -15.44
C VAL A 137 -8.93 8.21 -14.01
N GLU A 138 -9.83 9.17 -13.82
CA GLU A 138 -10.31 9.57 -12.50
C GLU A 138 -11.79 9.25 -12.31
N SER A 139 -12.11 8.78 -11.10
CA SER A 139 -13.47 8.69 -10.59
C SER A 139 -13.53 9.26 -9.17
N ILE A 140 -14.19 10.39 -9.01
CA ILE A 140 -14.31 11.07 -7.71
C ILE A 140 -15.77 11.19 -7.34
N SER A 141 -16.12 10.79 -6.12
CA SER A 141 -17.49 10.90 -5.62
C SER A 141 -17.56 11.08 -4.10
N LEU A 142 -18.67 11.63 -3.61
CA LEU A 142 -18.99 11.74 -2.18
C LEU A 142 -17.86 12.35 -1.33
N GLY A 143 -17.27 13.46 -1.79
CA GLY A 143 -16.22 14.18 -1.08
C GLY A 143 -14.83 13.56 -1.17
N GLY A 144 -14.62 12.64 -2.10
CA GLY A 144 -13.27 12.17 -2.45
C GLY A 144 -12.42 13.27 -3.05
N VAL A 145 -11.09 13.15 -2.95
CA VAL A 145 -10.13 14.14 -3.45
C VAL A 145 -9.00 13.42 -4.18
N VAL A 146 -8.57 13.99 -5.32
CA VAL A 146 -7.33 13.61 -6.01
C VAL A 146 -6.46 14.85 -6.16
N ASN A 147 -5.23 14.80 -5.71
CA ASN A 147 -4.25 15.88 -5.80
C ASN A 147 -3.08 15.46 -6.69
N TYR A 148 -2.58 16.37 -7.50
CA TYR A 148 -1.39 16.18 -8.32
C TYR A 148 -0.23 16.96 -7.72
N ILE A 149 0.76 16.25 -7.17
CA ILE A 149 1.91 16.79 -6.46
C ILE A 149 3.17 16.46 -7.28
N TYR A 150 3.35 17.18 -8.39
CA TYR A 150 4.54 17.01 -9.21
C TYR A 150 5.65 17.94 -8.70
N ASN A 151 6.80 17.38 -8.36
CA ASN A 151 8.02 18.17 -8.19
C ASN A 151 8.56 18.50 -9.60
N GLU A 152 8.66 19.79 -9.93
CA GLU A 152 9.31 20.28 -11.15
C GLU A 152 10.80 19.94 -11.18
#